data_f49231a57605bb895acff4208c6d2c82
#
_entry.id   f49231a57605bb895acff4208c6d2c82
#
_cell.length_a   1.000
_cell.length_b   1.000
_cell.length_c   1.000
_cell.angle_alpha   90.00
_cell.angle_beta   90.00
_cell.angle_gamma   90.00
#
_symmetry.space_group_name_H-M   'P 1'
#
loop_
_entity.id
_entity.type
_entity.pdbx_description
1 polymer ?
#
loop_
_entity_poly.entity_id
_entity_poly.type
_entity_poly.pdbx_seq_one_letter_code
_entity_poly.pdbx_strand_id
1 'polypeptide(L)'
;MAITKIHPIKATLNLAIEYITDTKKTDEQILVSTNKCHPVSAHTQFLKRREEQNIKGNVLARHLIQSFLPGETTPEMAHQIGLELCEKILKGEYEFILSTHIDKGHIHNHIIFNNVNMATGKCYQSNKRSYHQIRYQSDKLCKEYNLSVIDEYYERFKKKYKTNGKSWYENEQAKNGSSWKSKLQFDIDRMIAQSKDWAEFIQKMTELGYEIKYGKHIAFRSKNQKR
;
A
#
# COMPACT_ATOMS: atom_id res chain seq x y z
N MET A 1 -11.16 4.88 5.99
CA MET A 1 -9.84 5.51 5.66
C MET A 1 -9.27 4.84 4.42
N ALA A 2 -8.99 5.60 3.35
CA ALA A 2 -8.41 5.01 2.15
C ALA A 2 -6.88 5.20 2.12
N ILE A 3 -6.19 4.17 1.62
CA ILE A 3 -4.74 4.19 1.40
C ILE A 3 -4.48 4.01 -0.09
N THR A 4 -3.60 4.84 -0.66
CA THR A 4 -3.24 4.77 -2.08
C THR A 4 -1.80 4.30 -2.27
N LYS A 5 -1.57 3.44 -3.29
CA LYS A 5 -0.23 3.00 -3.74
C LYS A 5 -0.20 2.98 -5.26
N ILE A 6 0.91 3.40 -5.86
CA ILE A 6 1.10 3.33 -7.30
C ILE A 6 2.41 2.62 -7.64
N HIS A 7 2.36 1.69 -8.60
CA HIS A 7 3.49 0.88 -9.04
C HIS A 7 3.62 0.92 -10.56
N PRO A 8 4.85 0.87 -11.12
CA PRO A 8 5.05 0.68 -12.53
C PRO A 8 4.85 -0.80 -12.92
N ILE A 9 4.15 -1.06 -14.00
CA ILE A 9 4.13 -2.37 -14.68
C ILE A 9 5.14 -2.30 -15.83
N LYS A 10 6.18 -3.15 -15.77
CA LYS A 10 7.27 -3.20 -16.76
C LYS A 10 7.26 -4.47 -17.61
N ALA A 11 6.60 -5.51 -17.11
CA ALA A 11 6.40 -6.79 -17.77
C ALA A 11 5.02 -7.35 -17.36
N THR A 12 4.58 -8.44 -17.93
CA THR A 12 3.37 -9.18 -17.50
C THR A 12 2.10 -8.30 -17.40
N LEU A 13 1.95 -7.30 -18.30
CA LEU A 13 0.77 -6.42 -18.30
C LEU A 13 -0.52 -7.20 -18.51
N ASN A 14 -0.52 -8.22 -19.38
CA ASN A 14 -1.65 -9.13 -19.58
C ASN A 14 -2.08 -9.81 -18.28
N LEU A 15 -1.15 -10.41 -17.54
CA LEU A 15 -1.45 -11.08 -16.27
C LEU A 15 -1.96 -10.10 -15.21
N ALA A 16 -1.45 -8.87 -15.20
CA ALA A 16 -1.94 -7.84 -14.29
C ALA A 16 -3.39 -7.43 -14.61
N ILE A 17 -3.75 -7.32 -15.88
CA ILE A 17 -5.12 -7.03 -16.32
C ILE A 17 -6.05 -8.20 -15.99
N GLU A 18 -5.66 -9.43 -16.34
CA GLU A 18 -6.42 -10.64 -16.00
C GLU A 18 -6.67 -10.75 -14.48
N TYR A 19 -5.66 -10.46 -13.68
CA TYR A 19 -5.78 -10.50 -12.22
C TYR A 19 -6.81 -9.52 -11.67
N ILE A 20 -6.83 -8.27 -12.19
CA ILE A 20 -7.77 -7.25 -11.69
C ILE A 20 -9.18 -7.42 -12.22
N THR A 21 -9.35 -8.11 -13.38
CA THR A 21 -10.66 -8.37 -14.00
C THR A 21 -11.21 -9.76 -13.69
N ASP A 22 -10.60 -10.50 -12.77
CA ASP A 22 -11.04 -11.82 -12.34
C ASP A 22 -12.49 -11.77 -11.82
N THR A 23 -13.38 -12.54 -12.44
CA THR A 23 -14.81 -12.59 -12.14
C THR A 23 -15.10 -12.91 -10.68
N LYS A 24 -14.30 -13.78 -10.05
CA LYS A 24 -14.46 -14.16 -8.64
C LYS A 24 -14.15 -13.03 -7.65
N LYS A 25 -13.45 -11.98 -8.09
CA LYS A 25 -13.02 -10.86 -7.24
C LYS A 25 -13.86 -9.61 -7.46
N THR A 26 -14.57 -9.52 -8.57
CA THR A 26 -15.22 -8.31 -9.07
C THR A 26 -16.74 -8.44 -9.21
N ASP A 27 -17.35 -9.33 -8.45
CA ASP A 27 -18.78 -9.62 -8.52
C ASP A 27 -19.22 -9.89 -9.99
N GLU A 28 -18.68 -10.96 -10.57
CA GLU A 28 -18.92 -11.36 -11.98
C GLU A 28 -18.63 -10.23 -13.00
N GLN A 29 -17.66 -9.37 -12.72
CA GLN A 29 -17.26 -8.19 -13.50
C GLN A 29 -18.26 -7.01 -13.49
N ILE A 30 -19.28 -7.01 -12.65
CA ILE A 30 -20.18 -5.87 -12.47
C ILE A 30 -19.37 -4.64 -11.98
N LEU A 31 -18.35 -4.87 -11.14
CA LEU A 31 -17.47 -3.84 -10.59
C LEU A 31 -16.21 -3.61 -11.44
N VAL A 32 -16.35 -3.64 -12.77
CA VAL A 32 -15.28 -3.34 -13.73
C VAL A 32 -15.73 -2.22 -14.67
N SER A 33 -14.94 -1.15 -14.73
CA SER A 33 -15.15 -0.02 -15.63
C SER A 33 -13.89 0.30 -16.42
N THR A 34 -14.07 0.84 -17.61
CA THR A 34 -12.95 1.18 -18.51
C THR A 34 -13.13 2.56 -19.13
N ASN A 35 -12.03 3.15 -19.55
CA ASN A 35 -12.03 4.36 -20.34
C ASN A 35 -11.20 4.15 -21.62
N LYS A 36 -11.85 4.28 -22.78
CA LYS A 36 -11.24 4.21 -24.12
C LYS A 36 -10.44 2.92 -24.39
N CYS A 37 -10.71 1.86 -23.66
CA CYS A 37 -10.19 0.52 -23.91
C CYS A 37 -11.23 -0.53 -23.55
N HIS A 38 -11.04 -1.75 -24.05
CA HIS A 38 -11.89 -2.90 -23.71
C HIS A 38 -11.09 -3.86 -22.82
N PRO A 39 -11.63 -4.41 -21.72
CA PRO A 39 -10.88 -5.23 -20.77
C PRO A 39 -10.09 -6.37 -21.42
N VAL A 40 -10.71 -7.09 -22.36
CA VAL A 40 -10.11 -8.25 -23.06
C VAL A 40 -8.93 -7.84 -23.96
N SER A 41 -8.99 -6.67 -24.60
CA SER A 41 -7.98 -6.20 -25.56
C SER A 41 -7.09 -5.06 -25.04
N ALA A 42 -7.29 -4.62 -23.81
CA ALA A 42 -6.56 -3.49 -23.24
C ALA A 42 -5.03 -3.66 -23.26
N HIS A 43 -4.54 -4.87 -23.00
CA HIS A 43 -3.13 -5.19 -23.13
C HIS A 43 -2.57 -4.81 -24.51
N THR A 44 -3.22 -5.31 -25.57
CA THR A 44 -2.82 -5.04 -26.96
C THR A 44 -2.99 -3.56 -27.33
N GLN A 45 -4.07 -2.93 -26.87
CA GLN A 45 -4.33 -1.51 -27.12
C GLN A 45 -3.26 -0.62 -26.47
N PHE A 46 -2.86 -0.91 -25.22
CA PHE A 46 -1.80 -0.17 -24.53
C PHE A 46 -0.45 -0.31 -25.24
N LEU A 47 -0.09 -1.53 -25.71
CA LEU A 47 1.15 -1.76 -26.44
C LEU A 47 1.14 -1.06 -27.80
N LYS A 48 0.03 -1.16 -28.54
CA LYS A 48 -0.14 -0.47 -29.83
C LYS A 48 0.03 1.05 -29.70
N ARG A 49 -0.61 1.66 -28.68
CA ARG A 49 -0.45 3.09 -28.40
C ARG A 49 1.01 3.48 -28.16
N ARG A 50 1.76 2.66 -27.42
CA ARG A 50 3.19 2.89 -27.16
C ARG A 50 4.02 2.82 -28.44
N GLU A 51 3.73 1.86 -29.30
CA GLU A 51 4.39 1.70 -30.60
C GLU A 51 4.11 2.89 -31.50
N GLU A 52 2.85 3.30 -31.66
CA GLU A 52 2.43 4.48 -32.45
C GLU A 52 3.13 5.77 -32.02
N GLN A 53 3.42 5.91 -30.72
CA GLN A 53 4.10 7.07 -30.14
C GLN A 53 5.62 6.87 -29.96
N ASN A 54 6.21 5.79 -30.51
CA ASN A 54 7.64 5.47 -30.45
C ASN A 54 8.22 5.53 -29.02
N ILE A 55 7.49 5.05 -28.01
CA ILE A 55 7.91 5.09 -26.59
C ILE A 55 8.96 4.02 -26.32
N LYS A 56 10.20 4.43 -26.02
CA LYS A 56 11.35 3.55 -25.74
C LYS A 56 11.49 3.11 -24.27
N GLY A 57 10.77 3.73 -23.33
CA GLY A 57 10.85 3.40 -21.92
C GLY A 57 10.30 2.01 -21.59
N ASN A 58 10.73 1.39 -20.50
CA ASN A 58 10.32 0.04 -20.10
C ASN A 58 9.01 -0.02 -19.29
N VAL A 59 8.41 1.11 -18.90
CA VAL A 59 7.14 1.13 -18.16
C VAL A 59 5.98 1.04 -19.14
N LEU A 60 5.22 -0.06 -19.09
CA LEU A 60 4.08 -0.33 -19.95
C LEU A 60 2.82 0.38 -19.46
N ALA A 61 2.56 0.26 -18.18
CA ALA A 61 1.38 0.82 -17.53
C ALA A 61 1.68 1.20 -16.08
N ARG A 62 0.73 1.84 -15.42
CA ARG A 62 0.76 2.11 -13.99
C ARG A 62 -0.39 1.37 -13.31
N HIS A 63 -0.10 0.78 -12.17
CA HIS A 63 -1.08 0.15 -11.31
C HIS A 63 -1.25 0.99 -10.05
N LEU A 64 -2.39 1.65 -9.93
CA LEU A 64 -2.82 2.39 -8.75
C LEU A 64 -3.79 1.52 -7.96
N ILE A 65 -3.57 1.42 -6.65
CA ILE A 65 -4.42 0.70 -5.72
C ILE A 65 -4.96 1.72 -4.71
N GLN A 66 -6.27 1.67 -4.45
CA GLN A 66 -6.95 2.45 -3.42
C GLN A 66 -7.69 1.47 -2.50
N SER A 67 -7.26 1.34 -1.25
CA SER A 67 -7.81 0.39 -0.28
C SER A 67 -8.57 1.12 0.81
N PHE A 68 -9.77 0.65 1.15
CA PHE A 68 -10.64 1.22 2.17
C PHE A 68 -10.56 0.46 3.49
N LEU A 69 -10.98 1.09 4.57
CA LEU A 69 -11.08 0.44 5.87
C LEU A 69 -12.23 -0.59 5.84
N PRO A 70 -12.05 -1.79 6.42
CA PRO A 70 -13.11 -2.78 6.49
C PRO A 70 -14.40 -2.22 7.10
N GLY A 71 -15.54 -2.49 6.45
CA GLY A 71 -16.86 -2.08 6.91
C GLY A 71 -17.21 -0.59 6.74
N GLU A 72 -16.32 0.22 6.14
CA GLU A 72 -16.54 1.67 5.99
C GLU A 72 -17.27 2.05 4.69
N THR A 73 -17.25 1.20 3.68
CA THR A 73 -17.85 1.48 2.36
C THR A 73 -18.49 0.23 1.77
N THR A 74 -19.41 0.43 0.80
CA THR A 74 -19.94 -0.65 -0.03
C THR A 74 -19.11 -0.82 -1.30
N PRO A 75 -19.19 -1.97 -1.98
CA PRO A 75 -18.50 -2.19 -3.26
C PRO A 75 -18.83 -1.14 -4.31
N GLU A 76 -20.11 -0.77 -4.46
CA GLU A 76 -20.59 0.20 -5.44
C GLU A 76 -20.06 1.61 -5.12
N MET A 77 -20.10 2.00 -3.85
CA MET A 77 -19.56 3.30 -3.41
C MET A 77 -18.06 3.37 -3.63
N ALA A 78 -17.32 2.30 -3.31
CA ALA A 78 -15.88 2.22 -3.55
C ALA A 78 -15.56 2.33 -5.04
N HIS A 79 -16.34 1.66 -5.90
CA HIS A 79 -16.20 1.72 -7.36
C HIS A 79 -16.45 3.14 -7.87
N GLN A 80 -17.51 3.80 -7.43
CA GLN A 80 -17.83 5.18 -7.78
C GLN A 80 -16.70 6.15 -7.37
N ILE A 81 -16.18 6.02 -6.16
CA ILE A 81 -15.03 6.81 -5.69
C ILE A 81 -13.80 6.55 -6.57
N GLY A 82 -13.59 5.31 -7.02
CA GLY A 82 -12.51 4.93 -7.93
C GLY A 82 -12.65 5.60 -9.30
N LEU A 83 -13.84 5.66 -9.87
CA LEU A 83 -14.14 6.34 -11.14
C LEU A 83 -13.85 7.85 -11.02
N GLU A 84 -14.37 8.50 -10.00
CA GLU A 84 -14.14 9.93 -9.76
C GLU A 84 -12.66 10.24 -9.51
N LEU A 85 -11.94 9.32 -8.83
CA LEU A 85 -10.49 9.46 -8.69
C LEU A 85 -9.80 9.41 -10.05
N CYS A 86 -10.19 8.46 -10.93
CA CYS A 86 -9.65 8.38 -12.30
C CYS A 86 -9.90 9.67 -13.07
N GLU A 87 -11.09 10.25 -13.00
CA GLU A 87 -11.40 11.52 -13.66
C GLU A 87 -10.51 12.66 -13.16
N LYS A 88 -10.34 12.80 -11.85
CA LYS A 88 -9.52 13.87 -11.24
C LYS A 88 -8.02 13.74 -11.55
N ILE A 89 -7.48 12.52 -11.65
CA ILE A 89 -6.03 12.31 -11.84
C ILE A 89 -5.63 12.04 -13.29
N LEU A 90 -6.48 11.39 -14.07
CA LEU A 90 -6.20 11.00 -15.47
C LEU A 90 -6.89 11.92 -16.49
N LYS A 91 -7.91 12.67 -16.09
CA LYS A 91 -8.61 13.70 -16.87
C LYS A 91 -9.14 13.21 -18.23
N GLY A 92 -9.46 11.92 -18.33
CA GLY A 92 -9.86 11.31 -19.61
C GLY A 92 -8.76 11.19 -20.67
N GLU A 93 -7.50 11.50 -20.32
CA GLU A 93 -6.36 11.51 -21.25
C GLU A 93 -5.60 10.18 -21.31
N TYR A 94 -5.98 9.20 -20.49
CA TYR A 94 -5.34 7.88 -20.43
C TYR A 94 -6.38 6.77 -20.57
N GLU A 95 -6.01 5.72 -21.31
CA GLU A 95 -6.76 4.47 -21.29
C GLU A 95 -6.60 3.82 -19.93
N PHE A 96 -7.69 3.38 -19.29
CA PHE A 96 -7.60 2.68 -18.02
C PHE A 96 -8.66 1.60 -17.86
N ILE A 97 -8.37 0.67 -16.96
CA ILE A 97 -9.30 -0.30 -16.39
C ILE A 97 -9.33 -0.06 -14.88
N LEU A 98 -10.51 0.11 -14.33
CA LEU A 98 -10.79 0.13 -12.91
C LEU A 98 -11.55 -1.14 -12.56
N SER A 99 -11.14 -1.82 -11.51
CA SER A 99 -11.91 -2.91 -10.90
C SER A 99 -11.93 -2.76 -9.39
N THR A 100 -13.06 -3.13 -8.79
CA THR A 100 -13.23 -3.15 -7.34
C THR A 100 -13.28 -4.59 -6.86
N HIS A 101 -12.35 -4.97 -6.00
CA HIS A 101 -12.21 -6.31 -5.43
C HIS A 101 -12.90 -6.41 -4.08
N ILE A 102 -13.64 -7.50 -3.90
CA ILE A 102 -14.42 -7.82 -2.69
C ILE A 102 -13.99 -9.13 -2.02
N ASP A 103 -13.00 -9.82 -2.58
CA ASP A 103 -12.52 -11.15 -2.17
C ASP A 103 -11.78 -11.18 -0.83
N LYS A 104 -11.42 -10.03 -0.28
CA LYS A 104 -10.70 -9.89 0.99
C LYS A 104 -11.56 -9.20 2.03
N GLY A 105 -11.16 -9.28 3.28
CA GLY A 105 -11.86 -8.61 4.39
C GLY A 105 -11.92 -7.08 4.31
N HIS A 106 -11.50 -6.49 3.20
CA HIS A 106 -11.59 -5.06 2.90
C HIS A 106 -11.76 -4.82 1.41
N ILE A 107 -12.52 -3.80 1.06
CA ILE A 107 -12.76 -3.41 -0.33
C ILE A 107 -11.58 -2.59 -0.84
N HIS A 108 -11.18 -2.84 -2.09
CA HIS A 108 -10.09 -2.10 -2.71
C HIS A 108 -10.26 -1.99 -4.22
N ASN A 109 -9.93 -0.81 -4.73
CA ASN A 109 -9.90 -0.51 -6.15
C ASN A 109 -8.52 -0.80 -6.73
N HIS A 110 -8.49 -1.45 -7.89
CA HIS A 110 -7.34 -1.60 -8.75
C HIS A 110 -7.55 -0.79 -10.03
N ILE A 111 -6.65 0.14 -10.31
CA ILE A 111 -6.70 0.96 -11.52
C ILE A 111 -5.41 0.70 -12.29
N ILE A 112 -5.52 0.06 -13.46
CA ILE A 112 -4.40 -0.07 -14.39
C ILE A 112 -4.63 0.89 -15.54
N PHE A 113 -3.71 1.85 -15.72
CA PHE A 113 -3.80 2.81 -16.80
C PHE A 113 -2.54 2.82 -17.68
N ASN A 114 -2.73 3.09 -18.97
CA ASN A 114 -1.64 3.19 -19.93
C ASN A 114 -0.64 4.27 -19.49
N ASN A 115 0.66 3.98 -19.59
CA ASN A 115 1.69 4.96 -19.24
C ASN A 115 1.77 6.12 -20.25
N VAL A 116 1.08 6.04 -21.38
CA VAL A 116 1.10 7.03 -22.47
C VAL A 116 -0.18 7.85 -22.47
N ASN A 117 -0.05 9.16 -22.40
CA ASN A 117 -1.15 10.12 -22.54
C ASN A 117 -1.63 10.13 -24.01
N MET A 118 -2.92 9.92 -24.23
CA MET A 118 -3.50 9.83 -25.58
C MET A 118 -3.49 11.15 -26.34
N ALA A 119 -3.57 12.28 -25.63
CA ALA A 119 -3.61 13.60 -26.25
C ALA A 119 -2.22 14.12 -26.63
N THR A 120 -1.22 13.86 -25.78
CA THR A 120 0.12 14.44 -25.94
C THR A 120 1.20 13.45 -26.37
N GLY A 121 0.93 12.14 -26.33
CA GLY A 121 1.92 11.09 -26.57
C GLY A 121 3.00 10.97 -25.49
N LYS A 122 2.93 11.75 -24.41
CA LYS A 122 3.94 11.77 -23.36
C LYS A 122 3.68 10.70 -22.29
N CYS A 123 4.76 10.18 -21.69
CA CYS A 123 4.64 9.24 -20.59
C CYS A 123 4.19 9.93 -19.29
N TYR A 124 3.37 9.22 -18.52
CA TYR A 124 2.94 9.64 -17.20
C TYR A 124 4.14 9.86 -16.25
N GLN A 125 4.19 11.03 -15.64
CA GLN A 125 5.26 11.41 -14.71
C GLN A 125 4.93 10.96 -13.30
N SER A 126 5.43 9.77 -12.92
CA SER A 126 5.28 9.24 -11.57
C SER A 126 6.44 9.70 -10.70
N ASN A 127 6.17 10.65 -9.82
CA ASN A 127 7.14 11.23 -8.89
C ASN A 127 6.46 11.54 -7.54
N LYS A 128 7.21 12.07 -6.59
CA LYS A 128 6.70 12.41 -5.27
C LYS A 128 5.49 13.38 -5.31
N ARG A 129 5.51 14.35 -6.23
CA ARG A 129 4.42 15.32 -6.38
C ARG A 129 3.13 14.65 -6.89
N SER A 130 3.22 13.81 -7.93
CA SER A 130 2.05 13.10 -8.46
C SER A 130 1.48 12.11 -7.45
N TYR A 131 2.34 11.46 -6.64
CA TYR A 131 1.90 10.58 -5.55
C TYR A 131 1.09 11.35 -4.49
N HIS A 132 1.59 12.51 -4.06
CA HIS A 132 0.86 13.35 -3.11
C HIS A 132 -0.46 13.88 -3.69
N GLN A 133 -0.49 14.20 -4.99
CA GLN A 133 -1.72 14.63 -5.67
C GLN A 133 -2.77 13.52 -5.70
N ILE A 134 -2.38 12.28 -6.03
CA ILE A 134 -3.28 11.12 -5.99
C ILE A 134 -3.87 10.95 -4.58
N ARG A 135 -3.01 10.95 -3.55
CA ARG A 135 -3.44 10.81 -2.16
C ARG A 135 -4.41 11.94 -1.77
N TYR A 136 -4.07 13.18 -2.07
CA TYR A 136 -4.92 14.34 -1.78
C TYR A 136 -6.30 14.22 -2.42
N GLN A 137 -6.39 13.83 -3.69
CA GLN A 137 -7.66 13.64 -4.39
C GLN A 137 -8.46 12.47 -3.79
N SER A 138 -7.80 11.37 -3.45
CA SER A 138 -8.42 10.23 -2.77
C SER A 138 -8.98 10.63 -1.40
N ASP A 139 -8.21 11.36 -0.58
CA ASP A 139 -8.65 11.81 0.74
C ASP A 139 -9.81 12.82 0.64
N LYS A 140 -9.78 13.71 -0.37
CA LYS A 140 -10.86 14.65 -0.64
C LYS A 140 -12.16 13.93 -0.99
N LEU A 141 -12.11 12.95 -1.89
CA LEU A 141 -13.28 12.12 -2.25
C LEU A 141 -13.79 11.34 -1.03
N CYS A 142 -12.91 10.72 -0.25
CA CYS A 142 -13.34 10.02 0.97
C CYS A 142 -14.13 10.95 1.92
N LYS A 143 -13.70 12.20 2.08
CA LYS A 143 -14.45 13.20 2.88
C LYS A 143 -15.81 13.54 2.27
N GLU A 144 -15.89 13.70 0.95
CA GLU A 144 -17.12 13.97 0.20
C GLU A 144 -18.17 12.83 0.39
N TYR A 145 -17.69 11.59 0.51
CA TYR A 145 -18.50 10.39 0.77
C TYR A 145 -18.62 10.03 2.26
N ASN A 146 -18.24 10.93 3.18
CA ASN A 146 -18.28 10.73 4.63
C ASN A 146 -17.45 9.54 5.13
N LEU A 147 -16.39 9.18 4.40
CA LEU A 147 -15.44 8.16 4.81
C LEU A 147 -14.30 8.77 5.62
N SER A 148 -13.68 7.99 6.50
CA SER A 148 -12.55 8.45 7.28
C SER A 148 -11.30 8.70 6.42
N VAL A 149 -10.47 9.65 6.83
CA VAL A 149 -9.17 9.95 6.19
C VAL A 149 -8.08 9.95 7.25
N ILE A 150 -6.82 9.79 6.80
CA ILE A 150 -5.67 9.92 7.69
C ILE A 150 -5.52 11.39 8.06
N ASP A 151 -5.61 11.71 9.34
CA ASP A 151 -5.37 13.06 9.82
C ASP A 151 -3.90 13.45 9.57
N GLU A 152 -3.68 14.57 8.87
CA GLU A 152 -2.35 15.10 8.61
C GLU A 152 -1.59 15.42 9.92
N TYR A 153 -2.30 15.78 10.98
CA TYR A 153 -1.73 16.00 12.30
C TYR A 153 -1.11 14.71 12.86
N TYR A 154 -1.81 13.58 12.73
CA TYR A 154 -1.32 12.27 13.15
C TYR A 154 -0.09 11.81 12.35
N GLU A 155 -0.07 12.07 11.04
CA GLU A 155 1.10 11.78 10.19
C GLU A 155 2.31 12.67 10.52
N ARG A 156 2.08 13.96 10.85
CA ARG A 156 3.14 14.86 11.33
C ARG A 156 3.66 14.42 12.70
N PHE A 157 2.78 13.96 13.57
CA PHE A 157 3.14 13.40 14.87
C PHE A 157 4.00 12.15 14.75
N LYS A 158 3.64 11.18 13.89
CA LYS A 158 4.46 10.01 13.57
C LYS A 158 5.85 10.38 13.04
N LYS A 159 5.95 11.39 12.18
CA LYS A 159 7.25 11.87 11.68
C LYS A 159 8.11 12.48 12.77
N LYS A 160 7.52 13.19 13.72
CA LYS A 160 8.22 13.81 14.86
C LYS A 160 8.75 12.77 15.85
N TYR A 161 8.03 11.67 16.03
CA TYR A 161 8.39 10.60 16.98
C TYR A 161 8.89 9.32 16.29
N LYS A 162 9.39 9.41 15.05
CA LYS A 162 10.01 8.31 14.27
C LYS A 162 9.81 6.92 14.88
N THR A 163 8.60 6.45 14.95
CA THR A 163 8.35 5.02 15.15
C THR A 163 8.70 4.34 13.84
N ASN A 164 9.91 3.79 13.75
CA ASN A 164 10.28 2.95 12.63
C ASN A 164 9.30 1.78 12.61
N GLY A 165 8.36 1.79 11.67
CA GLY A 165 7.46 0.67 11.45
C GLY A 165 8.28 -0.60 11.22
N LYS A 166 7.77 -1.75 11.67
CA LYS A 166 8.41 -3.05 11.39
C LYS A 166 8.54 -3.21 9.87
N SER A 167 9.71 -3.64 9.40
CA SER A 167 9.89 -4.02 8.00
C SER A 167 9.01 -5.24 7.67
N TRP A 168 8.75 -5.48 6.37
CA TRP A 168 8.02 -6.68 5.94
C TRP A 168 8.68 -7.95 6.50
N TYR A 169 10.02 -8.03 6.45
CA TYR A 169 10.80 -9.15 6.99
C TYR A 169 10.59 -9.32 8.51
N GLU A 170 10.63 -8.24 9.28
CA GLU A 170 10.36 -8.28 10.74
C GLU A 170 8.93 -8.73 11.05
N ASN A 171 7.94 -8.34 10.24
CA ASN A 171 6.56 -8.80 10.40
C ASN A 171 6.42 -10.29 10.10
N GLU A 172 7.07 -10.79 9.05
CA GLU A 172 7.05 -12.20 8.67
C GLU A 172 7.74 -13.07 9.73
N GLN A 173 8.90 -12.63 10.22
CA GLN A 173 9.60 -13.31 11.33
C GLN A 173 8.78 -13.29 12.62
N ALA A 174 8.03 -12.23 12.90
CA ALA A 174 7.16 -12.17 14.07
C ALA A 174 5.98 -13.14 13.95
N LYS A 175 5.36 -13.28 12.77
CA LYS A 175 4.30 -14.26 12.51
C LYS A 175 4.77 -15.70 12.65
N ASN A 176 5.98 -15.99 12.20
CA ASN A 176 6.60 -17.31 12.27
C ASN A 176 7.20 -17.63 13.65
N GLY A 177 7.06 -16.76 14.64
CA GLY A 177 7.60 -16.94 15.99
C GLY A 177 9.14 -16.88 16.09
N SER A 178 9.83 -16.55 14.99
CA SER A 178 11.30 -16.55 14.87
C SER A 178 11.95 -15.18 15.10
N SER A 179 11.15 -14.15 15.40
CA SER A 179 11.64 -12.78 15.61
C SER A 179 12.26 -12.60 17.00
N TRP A 180 13.59 -12.49 17.04
CA TRP A 180 14.35 -12.13 18.27
C TRP A 180 13.86 -10.81 18.88
N LYS A 181 13.50 -9.85 18.06
CA LYS A 181 12.98 -8.55 18.51
C LYS A 181 11.63 -8.68 19.18
N SER A 182 10.73 -9.50 18.64
CA SER A 182 9.42 -9.73 19.24
C SER A 182 9.53 -10.51 20.55
N LYS A 183 10.44 -11.49 20.63
CA LYS A 183 10.72 -12.22 21.87
C LYS A 183 11.29 -11.30 22.93
N LEU A 184 12.29 -10.49 22.61
CA LEU A 184 12.87 -9.50 23.51
C LEU A 184 11.80 -8.51 24.01
N GLN A 185 10.94 -7.99 23.12
CA GLN A 185 9.87 -7.09 23.52
C GLN A 185 8.91 -7.74 24.51
N PHE A 186 8.49 -8.96 24.23
CA PHE A 186 7.61 -9.74 25.12
C PHE A 186 8.26 -9.97 26.49
N ASP A 187 9.55 -10.35 26.52
CA ASP A 187 10.28 -10.57 27.76
C ASP A 187 10.46 -9.27 28.56
N ILE A 188 10.74 -8.15 27.89
CA ILE A 188 10.82 -6.82 28.53
C ILE A 188 9.48 -6.47 29.16
N ASP A 189 8.38 -6.54 28.41
CA ASP A 189 7.03 -6.16 28.89
C ASP A 189 6.64 -7.04 30.10
N ARG A 190 6.93 -8.34 30.04
CA ARG A 190 6.68 -9.28 31.14
C ARG A 190 7.51 -8.96 32.40
N MET A 191 8.80 -8.67 32.21
CA MET A 191 9.68 -8.39 33.36
C MET A 191 9.38 -7.03 33.98
N ILE A 192 8.99 -6.01 33.19
CA ILE A 192 8.51 -4.73 33.71
C ILE A 192 7.30 -4.94 34.64
N ALA A 193 6.32 -5.73 34.20
CA ALA A 193 5.12 -6.00 35.01
C ALA A 193 5.40 -6.76 36.33
N GLN A 194 6.51 -7.49 36.39
CA GLN A 194 6.91 -8.32 37.55
C GLN A 194 7.95 -7.68 38.47
N SER A 195 8.54 -6.55 38.06
CA SER A 195 9.62 -5.90 38.81
C SER A 195 9.11 -4.68 39.59
N LYS A 196 9.59 -4.48 40.78
CA LYS A 196 9.25 -3.35 41.66
C LYS A 196 10.09 -2.11 41.31
N ASP A 197 11.30 -2.33 40.87
CA ASP A 197 12.24 -1.27 40.51
C ASP A 197 13.16 -1.67 39.33
N TRP A 198 14.01 -0.72 38.94
CA TRP A 198 14.94 -0.90 37.85
C TRP A 198 16.00 -1.99 38.14
N ALA A 199 16.48 -2.09 39.36
CA ALA A 199 17.52 -3.07 39.72
C ALA A 199 16.98 -4.50 39.60
N GLU A 200 15.78 -4.74 40.10
CA GLU A 200 15.09 -6.03 39.98
C GLU A 200 14.78 -6.38 38.52
N PHE A 201 14.37 -5.40 37.69
CA PHE A 201 14.16 -5.60 36.28
C PHE A 201 15.45 -6.04 35.57
N ILE A 202 16.57 -5.36 35.82
CA ILE A 202 17.87 -5.71 35.24
C ILE A 202 18.33 -7.11 35.66
N GLN A 203 18.15 -7.45 36.91
CA GLN A 203 18.46 -8.79 37.44
C GLN A 203 17.65 -9.85 36.69
N LYS A 204 16.33 -9.71 36.59
CA LYS A 204 15.45 -10.65 35.88
C LYS A 204 15.77 -10.79 34.40
N MET A 205 16.09 -9.69 33.73
CA MET A 205 16.53 -9.74 32.33
C MET A 205 17.86 -10.49 32.17
N THR A 206 18.77 -10.36 33.13
CA THR A 206 20.05 -11.08 33.14
C THR A 206 19.83 -12.58 33.40
N GLU A 207 18.94 -12.95 34.32
CA GLU A 207 18.54 -14.34 34.58
C GLU A 207 17.89 -15.01 33.37
N LEU A 208 17.12 -14.26 32.54
CA LEU A 208 16.59 -14.73 31.28
C LEU A 208 17.67 -14.89 30.18
N GLY A 209 18.93 -14.57 30.50
CA GLY A 209 20.06 -14.77 29.60
C GLY A 209 20.30 -13.61 28.60
N TYR A 210 19.82 -12.40 28.92
CA TYR A 210 20.14 -11.22 28.15
C TYR A 210 21.40 -10.54 28.67
N GLU A 211 22.29 -10.20 27.74
CA GLU A 211 23.46 -9.33 28.02
C GLU A 211 22.98 -7.87 27.90
N ILE A 212 23.37 -7.05 28.89
CA ILE A 212 22.95 -5.65 28.97
C ILE A 212 24.15 -4.75 28.78
N LYS A 213 24.06 -3.87 27.77
CA LYS A 213 25.10 -2.88 27.49
C LYS A 213 24.59 -1.49 27.83
N TYR A 214 25.29 -0.82 28.72
CA TYR A 214 25.04 0.56 29.08
C TYR A 214 25.79 1.53 28.14
N GLY A 215 25.10 2.56 27.67
CA GLY A 215 25.63 3.61 26.81
C GLY A 215 24.67 4.80 26.77
N LYS A 216 24.70 5.59 25.71
CA LYS A 216 23.69 6.65 25.48
C LYS A 216 22.25 6.11 25.53
N HIS A 217 22.08 4.85 25.12
CA HIS A 217 20.86 4.05 25.25
C HIS A 217 21.23 2.69 25.82
N ILE A 218 20.32 2.08 26.56
CA ILE A 218 20.49 0.72 27.07
C ILE A 218 20.17 -0.25 25.94
N ALA A 219 21.03 -1.23 25.73
CA ALA A 219 20.87 -2.26 24.72
C ALA A 219 20.84 -3.65 25.36
N PHE A 220 19.90 -4.48 24.92
CA PHE A 220 19.77 -5.87 25.31
C PHE A 220 20.16 -6.78 24.15
N ARG A 221 20.90 -7.84 24.42
CA ARG A 221 21.33 -8.84 23.46
C ARG A 221 21.10 -10.24 24.03
N SER A 222 20.45 -11.13 23.28
CA SER A 222 20.39 -12.54 23.64
C SER A 222 21.75 -13.21 23.43
N LYS A 223 22.17 -14.14 24.30
CA LYS A 223 23.44 -14.89 24.21
C LYS A 223 23.65 -15.59 22.86
N ASN A 224 22.57 -15.95 22.16
CA ASN A 224 22.61 -16.65 20.88
C ASN A 224 22.59 -15.71 19.66
N GLN A 225 22.68 -14.40 19.86
CA GLN A 225 22.63 -13.41 18.80
C GLN A 225 24.04 -12.93 18.43
N LYS A 226 24.46 -13.17 17.18
CA LYS A 226 25.80 -12.80 16.71
C LYS A 226 25.98 -11.29 16.45
N ARG A 227 24.90 -10.54 16.20
CA ARG A 227 24.82 -9.05 16.14
C ARG A 227 23.38 -8.56 16.13
#